data_78e386a4cc66aa9a2a1787bed9294514
#
_entry.id   78e386a4cc66aa9a2a1787bed9294514
#
_cell.length_a   1.000
_cell.length_b   1.000
_cell.length_c   1.000
_cell.angle_alpha   90.00
_cell.angle_beta   90.00
_cell.angle_gamma   90.00
#
_symmetry.space_group_name_H-M   'P 1'
#
loop_
_entity.id
_entity.type
_entity.pdbx_description
1 polymer ?
#
loop_
_entity_poly.entity_id
_entity_poly.type
_entity_poly.pdbx_seq_one_letter_code
_entity_poly.pdbx_strand_id
1 'polypeptide(L)'
;MMFEVGQEVSILHETGVFKVLEIEAGQLTLQDEFGFSQKIAPHLVVPRKAVSIGKLIVKDATSSVSTSTKKSPQKSEPFIDLHAEALGLSAQLQAHDLLLAQMSAFKKFCNLQHQQRVQKFKVIHGAGEGRLKKELRLLVQGKEGLQMHDAQWHHGAVGASIIEMILSKFERF
;
A
#
# COMPACT_ATOMS: atom_id res chain seq x y z
N MET A 1 -7.13 27.36 -17.09
CA MET A 1 -7.21 25.92 -17.42
C MET A 1 -8.66 25.52 -17.27
N MET A 2 -9.23 24.89 -18.27
CA MET A 2 -10.61 24.37 -18.17
C MET A 2 -10.53 22.89 -17.76
N PHE A 3 -11.21 22.55 -16.69
CA PHE A 3 -11.45 21.18 -16.29
C PHE A 3 -12.80 20.72 -16.82
N GLU A 4 -12.96 19.42 -17.01
CA GLU A 4 -14.23 18.83 -17.49
C GLU A 4 -14.78 17.85 -16.45
N VAL A 5 -16.11 17.80 -16.31
CA VAL A 5 -16.76 16.82 -15.43
C VAL A 5 -16.45 15.41 -15.96
N GLY A 6 -16.02 14.53 -15.05
CA GLY A 6 -15.57 13.18 -15.38
C GLY A 6 -14.07 13.06 -15.69
N GLN A 7 -13.33 14.16 -15.76
CA GLN A 7 -11.88 14.15 -16.00
C GLN A 7 -11.12 13.60 -14.80
N GLU A 8 -10.09 12.79 -15.06
CA GLU A 8 -9.15 12.35 -14.04
C GLU A 8 -8.08 13.42 -13.78
N VAL A 9 -7.89 13.70 -12.50
CA VAL A 9 -6.97 14.74 -12.02
C VAL A 9 -6.14 14.22 -10.83
N SER A 10 -5.07 14.92 -10.53
CA SER A 10 -4.29 14.72 -9.30
C SER A 10 -4.26 16.03 -8.51
N ILE A 11 -4.19 15.93 -7.19
CA ILE A 11 -4.04 17.07 -6.28
C ILE A 11 -2.56 17.27 -5.96
N LEU A 12 -2.10 18.51 -5.91
CA LEU A 12 -0.66 18.85 -5.85
C LEU A 12 0.05 18.28 -4.61
N HIS A 13 -0.66 18.13 -3.50
CA HIS A 13 -0.11 17.67 -2.21
C HIS A 13 -0.69 16.34 -1.74
N GLU A 14 -1.48 15.68 -2.60
CA GLU A 14 -2.07 14.38 -2.29
C GLU A 14 -1.75 13.38 -3.40
N THR A 15 -1.37 12.17 -2.99
CA THR A 15 -1.17 11.07 -3.93
C THR A 15 -2.50 10.34 -4.14
N GLY A 16 -2.95 10.24 -5.39
CA GLY A 16 -4.19 9.56 -5.74
C GLY A 16 -4.69 9.99 -7.12
N VAL A 17 -5.72 9.31 -7.57
CA VAL A 17 -6.48 9.66 -8.77
C VAL A 17 -7.85 10.14 -8.31
N PHE A 18 -8.19 11.33 -8.74
CA PHE A 18 -9.47 11.94 -8.41
C PHE A 18 -10.25 12.18 -9.70
N LYS A 19 -11.55 12.07 -9.62
CA LYS A 19 -12.46 12.35 -10.73
C LYS A 19 -13.24 13.63 -10.45
N VAL A 20 -13.29 14.53 -11.41
CA VAL A 20 -14.08 15.75 -11.29
C VAL A 20 -15.56 15.39 -11.35
N LEU A 21 -16.32 15.65 -10.28
CA LEU A 21 -17.77 15.47 -10.25
C LEU A 21 -18.50 16.73 -10.66
N GLU A 22 -18.06 17.89 -10.18
CA GLU A 22 -18.75 19.16 -10.37
C GLU A 22 -17.74 20.31 -10.40
N ILE A 23 -18.09 21.33 -11.17
CA ILE A 23 -17.29 22.54 -11.32
C ILE A 23 -18.15 23.73 -10.92
N GLU A 24 -17.88 24.29 -9.76
CA GLU A 24 -18.52 25.51 -9.27
C GLU A 24 -17.59 26.72 -9.46
N ALA A 25 -18.15 27.94 -9.40
CA ALA A 25 -17.38 29.17 -9.56
C ALA A 25 -16.26 29.27 -8.52
N GLY A 26 -15.05 28.80 -8.88
CA GLY A 26 -13.86 28.88 -8.04
C GLY A 26 -13.51 27.61 -7.23
N GLN A 27 -14.28 26.53 -7.34
CA GLN A 27 -14.00 25.27 -6.66
C GLN A 27 -14.35 24.07 -7.55
N LEU A 28 -13.59 22.98 -7.37
CA LEU A 28 -13.85 21.69 -8.01
C LEU A 28 -14.27 20.68 -6.95
N THR A 29 -15.38 19.99 -7.17
CA THR A 29 -15.76 18.83 -6.37
C THR A 29 -15.10 17.60 -6.98
N LEU A 30 -14.16 17.01 -6.27
CA LEU A 30 -13.38 15.85 -6.70
C LEU A 30 -13.80 14.62 -5.89
N GLN A 31 -13.89 13.47 -6.53
CA GLN A 31 -14.15 12.18 -5.91
C GLN A 31 -12.90 11.30 -6.01
N ASP A 32 -12.53 10.67 -4.90
CA ASP A 32 -11.47 9.68 -4.88
C ASP A 32 -11.95 8.30 -5.38
N GLU A 33 -11.05 7.34 -5.48
CA GLU A 33 -11.33 5.95 -5.90
C GLU A 33 -12.23 5.19 -4.90
N PHE A 34 -12.44 5.72 -3.69
CA PHE A 34 -13.27 5.15 -2.63
C PHE A 34 -14.67 5.77 -2.57
N GLY A 35 -14.94 6.77 -3.42
CA GLY A 35 -16.24 7.43 -3.49
C GLY A 35 -16.42 8.67 -2.59
N PHE A 36 -15.38 9.08 -1.87
CA PHE A 36 -15.42 10.29 -1.05
C PHE A 36 -15.23 11.53 -1.91
N SER A 37 -16.08 12.54 -1.69
CA SER A 37 -16.01 13.82 -2.41
C SER A 37 -15.44 14.92 -1.54
N GLN A 38 -14.55 15.73 -2.13
CA GLN A 38 -13.97 16.91 -1.47
C GLN A 38 -13.97 18.11 -2.41
N LYS A 39 -14.14 19.32 -1.85
CA LYS A 39 -14.09 20.57 -2.61
C LYS A 39 -12.68 21.15 -2.54
N ILE A 40 -12.06 21.37 -3.70
CA ILE A 40 -10.68 21.85 -3.82
C ILE A 40 -10.60 23.01 -4.80
N ALA A 41 -9.70 23.94 -4.51
CA ALA A 41 -9.44 25.06 -5.38
C ALA A 41 -8.71 24.63 -6.67
N PRO A 42 -9.07 25.14 -7.85
CA PRO A 42 -8.53 24.69 -9.14
C PRO A 42 -7.01 24.80 -9.28
N HIS A 43 -6.38 25.73 -8.57
CA HIS A 43 -4.93 25.91 -8.62
C HIS A 43 -4.12 24.78 -7.94
N LEU A 44 -4.79 23.95 -7.11
CA LEU A 44 -4.19 22.78 -6.47
C LEU A 44 -4.42 21.50 -7.28
N VAL A 45 -5.12 21.58 -8.41
CA VAL A 45 -5.53 20.44 -9.21
C VAL A 45 -4.74 20.41 -10.51
N VAL A 46 -4.12 19.27 -10.82
CA VAL A 46 -3.34 19.04 -12.04
C VAL A 46 -4.09 18.04 -12.93
N PRO A 47 -4.40 18.38 -14.19
CA PRO A 47 -5.02 17.43 -15.10
C PRO A 47 -4.05 16.28 -15.42
N ARG A 48 -4.51 15.05 -15.26
CA ARG A 48 -3.76 13.89 -15.76
C ARG A 48 -3.99 13.79 -17.27
N LYS A 49 -2.94 14.11 -18.04
CA LYS A 49 -2.93 13.73 -19.45
C LYS A 49 -2.60 12.25 -19.54
N ALA A 50 -3.50 11.46 -20.10
CA ALA A 50 -3.16 10.11 -20.53
C ALA A 50 -2.00 10.24 -21.52
N VAL A 51 -0.79 9.87 -21.11
CA VAL A 51 0.33 9.77 -22.03
C VAL A 51 0.05 8.55 -22.91
N SER A 52 -0.53 8.79 -24.07
CA SER A 52 -0.54 7.78 -25.13
C SER A 52 0.90 7.55 -25.54
N ILE A 53 1.53 6.52 -25.00
CA ILE A 53 2.78 6.02 -25.56
C ILE A 53 2.43 5.49 -26.94
N GLY A 54 2.70 6.30 -27.94
CA GLY A 54 2.53 5.93 -29.35
C GLY A 54 3.24 4.60 -29.61
N LYS A 55 2.53 3.67 -30.23
CA LYS A 55 3.06 2.39 -30.72
C LYS A 55 4.38 2.66 -31.44
N LEU A 56 5.48 2.21 -30.84
CA LEU A 56 6.71 1.94 -31.58
C LEU A 56 6.43 0.79 -32.55
N ILE A 57 6.25 1.11 -33.80
CA ILE A 57 6.14 0.13 -34.87
C ILE A 57 7.56 -0.40 -35.11
N VAL A 58 7.89 -1.51 -34.47
CA VAL A 58 9.00 -2.35 -34.95
C VAL A 58 8.40 -3.25 -36.01
N LYS A 59 8.72 -2.98 -37.28
CA LYS A 59 8.48 -3.92 -38.38
C LYS A 59 9.46 -5.06 -38.21
N ASP A 60 8.97 -6.26 -37.94
CA ASP A 60 9.38 -7.48 -38.62
C ASP A 60 8.43 -8.63 -38.28
N ALA A 61 7.82 -9.07 -39.33
CA ALA A 61 7.33 -10.38 -39.78
C ALA A 61 6.66 -11.38 -38.83
N THR A 62 5.42 -11.70 -39.24
CA THR A 62 4.68 -12.97 -39.21
C THR A 62 4.28 -13.60 -37.90
N SER A 63 3.00 -13.56 -37.66
CA SER A 63 2.05 -14.62 -37.33
C SER A 63 0.96 -14.16 -36.38
N SER A 64 -0.25 -14.29 -36.84
CA SER A 64 -1.51 -14.13 -36.14
C SER A 64 -1.60 -14.96 -34.88
N VAL A 65 -1.74 -14.30 -33.71
CA VAL A 65 -2.41 -14.87 -32.55
C VAL A 65 -3.06 -13.72 -31.79
N SER A 66 -4.36 -13.82 -31.64
CA SER A 66 -5.19 -12.98 -30.77
C SER A 66 -4.66 -13.01 -29.33
N THR A 67 -3.95 -11.96 -28.93
CA THR A 67 -3.54 -11.81 -27.52
C THR A 67 -4.51 -10.92 -26.80
N SER A 68 -5.38 -11.56 -26.02
CA SER A 68 -5.93 -10.95 -24.82
C SER A 68 -4.77 -10.33 -24.04
N THR A 69 -4.83 -9.01 -23.82
CA THR A 69 -3.89 -8.29 -22.96
C THR A 69 -3.93 -8.90 -21.56
N LYS A 70 -3.05 -9.86 -21.29
CA LYS A 70 -2.70 -10.23 -19.94
C LYS A 70 -2.04 -9.00 -19.32
N LYS A 71 -2.79 -8.30 -18.42
CA LYS A 71 -2.17 -7.48 -17.39
C LYS A 71 -1.08 -8.35 -16.78
N SER A 72 0.19 -7.93 -16.89
CA SER A 72 1.25 -8.50 -16.07
C SER A 72 0.75 -8.45 -14.63
N PRO A 73 0.78 -9.53 -13.85
CA PRO A 73 0.42 -9.46 -12.45
C PRO A 73 1.39 -8.47 -11.81
N GLN A 74 0.88 -7.29 -11.42
CA GLN A 74 1.59 -6.48 -10.44
C GLN A 74 1.77 -7.42 -9.26
N LYS A 75 3.01 -7.84 -9.01
CA LYS A 75 3.37 -8.59 -7.81
C LYS A 75 2.98 -7.69 -6.65
N SER A 76 1.79 -7.90 -6.10
CA SER A 76 1.35 -7.21 -4.89
C SER A 76 2.43 -7.43 -3.85
N GLU A 77 2.92 -6.35 -3.24
CA GLU A 77 3.90 -6.48 -2.15
C GLU A 77 3.32 -7.45 -1.10
N PRO A 78 4.10 -8.46 -0.67
CA PRO A 78 3.65 -9.38 0.35
C PRO A 78 3.26 -8.61 1.61
N PHE A 79 2.19 -9.02 2.26
CA PHE A 79 1.77 -8.41 3.51
C PHE A 79 1.27 -9.44 4.51
N ILE A 80 1.30 -9.07 5.78
CA ILE A 80 0.66 -9.81 6.86
C ILE A 80 -0.26 -8.87 7.62
N ASP A 81 -1.46 -9.32 7.91
CA ASP A 81 -2.38 -8.66 8.82
C ASP A 81 -2.30 -9.34 10.19
N LEU A 82 -1.92 -8.57 11.21
CA LEU A 82 -1.75 -9.03 12.58
C LEU A 82 -2.99 -8.80 13.45
N HIS A 83 -4.12 -8.34 12.92
CA HIS A 83 -5.36 -8.29 13.68
C HIS A 83 -5.78 -9.68 14.14
N ALA A 84 -6.37 -9.79 15.33
CA ALA A 84 -6.80 -11.06 15.91
C ALA A 84 -7.68 -11.87 14.96
N GLU A 85 -8.62 -11.20 14.31
CA GLU A 85 -9.55 -11.80 13.34
C GLU A 85 -8.83 -12.36 12.12
N ALA A 86 -7.86 -11.62 11.57
CA ALA A 86 -7.08 -12.05 10.41
C ALA A 86 -6.18 -13.27 10.72
N LEU A 87 -5.74 -13.38 11.97
CA LEU A 87 -4.95 -14.51 12.46
C LEU A 87 -5.82 -15.70 12.93
N GLY A 88 -7.16 -15.58 12.87
CA GLY A 88 -8.09 -16.60 13.37
C GLY A 88 -8.01 -16.83 14.87
N LEU A 89 -7.59 -15.81 15.64
CA LEU A 89 -7.46 -15.89 17.09
C LEU A 89 -8.80 -15.61 17.77
N SER A 90 -9.08 -16.33 18.86
CA SER A 90 -10.29 -16.12 19.63
C SER A 90 -10.35 -14.73 20.26
N ALA A 91 -11.52 -14.08 20.19
CA ALA A 91 -11.77 -12.80 20.85
C ALA A 91 -11.68 -12.88 22.40
N GLN A 92 -11.65 -14.09 22.96
CA GLN A 92 -11.57 -14.33 24.41
C GLN A 92 -10.12 -14.38 24.94
N LEU A 93 -9.11 -14.28 24.06
CA LEU A 93 -7.72 -14.25 24.48
C LEU A 93 -7.43 -13.00 25.33
N GLN A 94 -6.67 -13.19 26.40
CA GLN A 94 -6.18 -12.07 27.17
C GLN A 94 -5.20 -11.22 26.32
N ALA A 95 -5.14 -9.92 26.59
CA ALA A 95 -4.33 -8.98 25.82
C ALA A 95 -2.85 -9.38 25.70
N HIS A 96 -2.31 -10.03 26.73
CA HIS A 96 -0.94 -10.54 26.73
C HIS A 96 -0.76 -11.71 25.77
N ASP A 97 -1.66 -12.70 25.83
CA ASP A 97 -1.58 -13.90 24.99
C ASP A 97 -1.82 -13.54 23.52
N LEU A 98 -2.73 -12.58 23.27
CA LEU A 98 -2.96 -12.03 21.94
C LEU A 98 -1.67 -11.41 21.38
N LEU A 99 -1.00 -10.58 22.16
CA LEU A 99 0.25 -9.94 21.76
C LEU A 99 1.33 -10.98 21.43
N LEU A 100 1.48 -12.01 22.28
CA LEU A 100 2.44 -13.10 22.03
C LEU A 100 2.12 -13.86 20.73
N ALA A 101 0.86 -14.15 20.49
CA ALA A 101 0.42 -14.81 19.25
C ALA A 101 0.71 -13.96 18.01
N GLN A 102 0.42 -12.65 18.07
CA GLN A 102 0.72 -11.70 17.00
C GLN A 102 2.24 -11.60 16.72
N MET A 103 3.05 -11.53 17.78
CA MET A 103 4.51 -11.52 17.66
C MET A 103 5.04 -12.82 17.07
N SER A 104 4.46 -13.97 17.45
CA SER A 104 4.81 -15.28 16.88
C SER A 104 4.46 -15.36 15.40
N ALA A 105 3.28 -14.87 14.99
CA ALA A 105 2.86 -14.80 13.60
C ALA A 105 3.83 -13.94 12.77
N PHE A 106 4.21 -12.78 13.28
CA PHE A 106 5.19 -11.91 12.63
C PHE A 106 6.55 -12.60 12.42
N LYS A 107 7.09 -13.26 13.44
CA LYS A 107 8.36 -14.00 13.33
C LYS A 107 8.30 -15.09 12.27
N LYS A 108 7.23 -15.89 12.27
CA LYS A 108 7.00 -16.94 11.26
C LYS A 108 6.93 -16.34 9.85
N PHE A 109 6.25 -15.21 9.70
CA PHE A 109 6.14 -14.53 8.42
C PHE A 109 7.49 -13.99 7.94
N CYS A 110 8.31 -13.39 8.82
CA CYS A 110 9.67 -12.96 8.47
C CYS A 110 10.52 -14.13 7.97
N ASN A 111 10.48 -15.28 8.67
CA ASN A 111 11.20 -16.48 8.25
C ASN A 111 10.75 -16.97 6.87
N LEU A 112 9.44 -16.93 6.60
CA LEU A 112 8.87 -17.29 5.29
C LEU A 112 9.33 -16.32 4.20
N GLN A 113 9.30 -15.02 4.45
CA GLN A 113 9.75 -14.01 3.49
C GLN A 113 11.26 -14.16 3.19
N HIS A 114 12.07 -14.47 4.20
CA HIS A 114 13.49 -14.76 4.02
C HIS A 114 13.70 -15.98 3.11
N GLN A 115 12.94 -17.08 3.31
CA GLN A 115 13.01 -18.27 2.43
C GLN A 115 12.64 -17.93 0.98
N GLN A 116 11.65 -17.06 0.80
CA GLN A 116 11.17 -16.60 -0.51
C GLN A 116 12.06 -15.50 -1.13
N ARG A 117 13.13 -15.10 -0.45
CA ARG A 117 14.03 -14.00 -0.83
C ARG A 117 13.32 -12.66 -1.06
N VAL A 118 12.27 -12.42 -0.30
CA VAL A 118 11.56 -11.16 -0.29
C VAL A 118 12.28 -10.17 0.63
N GLN A 119 12.64 -9.02 0.09
CA GLN A 119 13.38 -7.98 0.81
C GLN A 119 12.48 -6.93 1.44
N LYS A 120 11.22 -6.82 0.99
CA LYS A 120 10.29 -5.79 1.44
C LYS A 120 8.89 -6.34 1.54
N PHE A 121 8.22 -6.07 2.65
CA PHE A 121 6.84 -6.49 2.88
C PHE A 121 6.14 -5.56 3.86
N LYS A 122 4.81 -5.57 3.83
CA LYS A 122 3.95 -4.75 4.68
C LYS A 122 3.46 -5.56 5.88
N VAL A 123 3.36 -4.89 7.02
CA VAL A 123 2.77 -5.42 8.26
C VAL A 123 1.64 -4.52 8.71
N ILE A 124 0.43 -5.04 8.79
CA ILE A 124 -0.75 -4.32 9.28
C ILE A 124 -0.90 -4.69 10.77
N HIS A 125 -0.80 -3.70 11.64
CA HIS A 125 -0.85 -3.87 13.10
C HIS A 125 -1.97 -3.09 13.76
N GLY A 126 -2.74 -2.35 12.95
CA GLY A 126 -3.82 -1.47 13.45
C GLY A 126 -3.32 -0.14 14.01
N ALA A 127 -4.27 0.80 14.12
CA ALA A 127 -4.03 2.17 14.62
C ALA A 127 -4.39 2.34 16.10
N GLY A 128 -4.60 1.26 16.85
CA GLY A 128 -5.00 1.28 18.27
C GLY A 128 -3.97 1.94 19.19
N GLU A 129 -3.89 1.51 20.45
CA GLU A 129 -2.98 2.08 21.47
C GLU A 129 -1.48 2.01 21.12
N GLY A 130 -1.12 1.40 20.00
CA GLY A 130 0.25 1.30 19.50
C GLY A 130 1.13 0.28 20.25
N ARG A 131 0.58 -0.53 21.15
CA ARG A 131 1.35 -1.55 21.89
C ARG A 131 2.01 -2.54 20.95
N LEU A 132 1.26 -3.14 20.03
CA LEU A 132 1.82 -4.09 19.04
C LEU A 132 2.89 -3.43 18.19
N LYS A 133 2.65 -2.22 17.69
CA LYS A 133 3.65 -1.45 16.91
C LYS A 133 4.94 -1.24 17.69
N LYS A 134 4.85 -0.89 18.99
CA LYS A 134 6.00 -0.70 19.86
C LYS A 134 6.80 -1.98 20.03
N GLU A 135 6.13 -3.10 20.31
CA GLU A 135 6.79 -4.40 20.47
C GLU A 135 7.44 -4.89 19.15
N LEU A 136 6.76 -4.72 18.01
CA LEU A 136 7.35 -5.01 16.70
C LEU A 136 8.60 -4.17 16.45
N ARG A 137 8.57 -2.87 16.79
CA ARG A 137 9.72 -1.98 16.62
C ARG A 137 10.90 -2.42 17.48
N LEU A 138 10.65 -2.76 18.74
CA LEU A 138 11.69 -3.28 19.63
C LEU A 138 12.28 -4.60 19.11
N LEU A 139 11.44 -5.52 18.64
CA LEU A 139 11.87 -6.78 18.08
C LEU A 139 12.75 -6.58 16.83
N VAL A 140 12.32 -5.68 15.92
CA VAL A 140 13.05 -5.37 14.70
C VAL A 140 14.37 -4.67 14.99
N GLN A 141 14.40 -3.74 15.95
CA GLN A 141 15.65 -3.07 16.38
C GLN A 141 16.65 -4.03 17.01
N GLY A 142 16.16 -5.04 17.73
CA GLY A 142 17.01 -6.09 18.32
C GLY A 142 17.44 -7.18 17.36
N LYS A 143 17.02 -7.11 16.08
CA LYS A 143 17.31 -8.16 15.08
C LYS A 143 18.10 -7.59 13.91
N GLU A 144 19.32 -8.07 13.73
CA GLU A 144 20.17 -7.65 12.62
C GLU A 144 19.52 -8.00 11.27
N GLY A 145 19.66 -7.11 10.31
CA GLY A 145 19.11 -7.29 8.97
C GLY A 145 17.64 -6.95 8.80
N LEU A 146 16.96 -6.43 9.82
CA LEU A 146 15.60 -5.90 9.71
C LEU A 146 15.56 -4.38 9.96
N GLN A 147 14.74 -3.69 9.19
CA GLN A 147 14.42 -2.29 9.38
C GLN A 147 12.90 -2.10 9.30
N MET A 148 12.35 -1.19 10.11
CA MET A 148 10.92 -0.91 10.16
C MET A 148 10.67 0.57 9.90
N HIS A 149 9.86 0.85 8.89
CA HIS A 149 9.42 2.18 8.51
C HIS A 149 7.90 2.29 8.63
N ASP A 150 7.41 3.44 9.04
CA ASP A 150 5.97 3.67 9.07
C ASP A 150 5.44 3.75 7.63
N ALA A 151 4.40 2.98 7.32
CA ALA A 151 3.71 3.12 6.05
C ALA A 151 2.84 4.37 6.11
N GLN A 152 2.99 5.25 5.12
CA GLN A 152 2.11 6.41 5.00
C GLN A 152 0.72 5.93 4.56
N TRP A 153 -0.28 6.18 5.40
CA TRP A 153 -1.69 6.01 5.05
C TRP A 153 -2.36 7.36 4.92
N HIS A 154 -3.25 7.49 3.95
CA HIS A 154 -3.88 8.75 3.55
C HIS A 154 -4.82 9.39 4.59
N HIS A 155 -5.02 8.82 5.77
CA HIS A 155 -5.97 9.32 6.77
C HIS A 155 -5.39 9.43 8.19
N GLY A 156 -4.12 9.78 8.34
CA GLY A 156 -3.55 10.22 9.63
C GLY A 156 -3.30 9.15 10.68
N ALA A 157 -3.81 7.94 10.54
CA ALA A 157 -3.56 6.84 11.47
C ALA A 157 -2.61 5.82 10.85
N VAL A 158 -1.40 5.69 11.41
CA VAL A 158 -0.41 4.71 10.96
C VAL A 158 -0.77 3.33 11.48
N GLY A 159 -1.68 2.65 10.78
CA GLY A 159 -2.09 1.26 11.09
C GLY A 159 -1.21 0.19 10.47
N ALA A 160 -0.21 0.56 9.67
CA ALA A 160 0.70 -0.36 9.02
C ALA A 160 2.14 0.14 9.00
N SER A 161 3.07 -0.78 8.83
CA SER A 161 4.50 -0.50 8.67
C SER A 161 5.09 -1.32 7.54
N ILE A 162 6.17 -0.83 6.95
CA ILE A 162 6.95 -1.52 5.96
C ILE A 162 8.18 -2.11 6.65
N ILE A 163 8.44 -3.38 6.42
CA ILE A 163 9.65 -4.06 6.87
C ILE A 163 10.58 -4.24 5.67
N GLU A 164 11.81 -3.79 5.81
CA GLU A 164 12.90 -4.07 4.87
C GLU A 164 13.85 -5.09 5.47
N MET A 165 14.19 -6.10 4.69
CA MET A 165 15.01 -7.23 5.10
C MET A 165 16.29 -7.29 4.26
N ILE A 166 17.43 -7.21 4.92
CA ILE A 166 18.74 -7.45 4.32
C ILE A 166 19.01 -8.95 4.43
N LEU A 167 18.76 -9.67 3.35
CA LEU A 167 18.79 -11.14 3.34
C LEU A 167 20.13 -11.77 3.79
N SER A 168 21.25 -11.10 3.55
CA SER A 168 22.58 -11.56 3.94
C SER A 168 22.90 -11.40 5.42
N LYS A 169 22.14 -10.53 6.12
CA LYS A 169 22.34 -10.23 7.54
C LYS A 169 21.25 -10.79 8.44
N PHE A 170 20.09 -11.11 7.86
CA PHE A 170 18.97 -11.61 8.63
C PHE A 170 19.18 -13.09 8.99
N GLU A 171 19.27 -13.37 10.27
CA GLU A 171 19.16 -14.71 10.83
C GLU A 171 17.72 -14.99 11.23
N ARG A 172 17.24 -16.20 10.99
CA ARG A 172 15.87 -16.61 11.33
C ARG A 172 15.58 -16.47 12.82
N PHE A 173 14.34 -16.23 13.14
CA PHE A 173 13.85 -16.23 14.52
C PHE A 173 13.81 -17.62 15.11
#